data_c523e5c780db94cb000ccb6035f44214
#
_entry.id   c523e5c780db94cb000ccb6035f44214
#
_cell.length_a   1.000
_cell.length_b   1.000
_cell.length_c   1.000
_cell.angle_alpha   90.00
_cell.angle_beta   90.00
_cell.angle_gamma   90.00
#
_symmetry.space_group_name_H-M   'P 1'
#
loop_
_entity.id
_entity.type
_entity.pdbx_description
1 polymer ?
#
loop_
_entity_poly.entity_id
_entity_poly.type
_entity_poly.pdbx_seq_one_letter_code
_entity_poly.pdbx_strand_id
1 'polypeptide(L)'
;MGIAACQGCRSSSAPVAASPSGADVGAPTLRLYLLTDLAGALEPCGCTKDQLGGIDHFGAWIRQSGAAAPNAVVATAGPLFFMDPSLGAERADQDRAKAGTIARVLHTLGLAAFAPGMNDWADGGDGLAKLAGIAAAPAIVPARPPGAPSPPFVSVAVRDLGALKVGFVGYGQPGAPPPASPSVEDAVKAGVDDAKRQGANVLVALAAVGRGEAKRIADAIPELTAVVVGSARSSGDANTVAPQGERVGDVLIAQAGNHLQSVAVLDLFVREPAAPGQIVKFADATGLELAQQREDIVRRIDELHDKISAWEREKSVSAADLQARRQDLARLEAQRDQLDAKPPPAKGSFFRYAVKEVREALGKDPAIDADMVSYYRAVNDHNRNAFADRMPVPAGADQASYVGIDVCSSCHPAARQVWNGTSHAKAYATLSTQFKEFNLDCVSCHVTGYEKPGGCTVTHVTGLQDVQCEVCHGPGSKHAAKPSDPSLIIGAPAPSSCLQCHHSPHVEQFDPVARMKDILGPGHGMPVK
;
A
#
# COMPACT_ATOMS: atom_id res chain seq x y z
N MET A 1 44.16 23.78 -13.20
CA MET A 1 44.39 22.34 -13.39
C MET A 1 43.24 21.61 -12.74
N GLY A 2 42.54 20.84 -13.54
CA GLY A 2 41.16 20.42 -13.33
C GLY A 2 40.93 19.42 -12.21
N ILE A 3 39.80 19.61 -11.55
CA ILE A 3 39.21 18.67 -10.59
C ILE A 3 38.19 17.85 -11.39
N ALA A 4 38.48 16.57 -11.57
CA ALA A 4 37.54 15.60 -12.13
C ALA A 4 36.50 15.21 -11.07
N ALA A 5 35.26 15.59 -11.30
CA ALA A 5 34.13 15.13 -10.50
C ALA A 5 33.69 13.75 -10.98
N CYS A 6 33.83 12.73 -10.14
CA CYS A 6 33.20 11.43 -10.34
C CYS A 6 31.70 11.57 -10.15
N GLN A 7 30.94 11.44 -11.23
CA GLN A 7 29.49 11.32 -11.19
C GLN A 7 29.14 9.90 -10.70
N GLY A 8 28.55 9.82 -9.52
CA GLY A 8 28.02 8.57 -8.98
C GLY A 8 26.82 8.07 -9.78
N CYS A 9 26.77 6.77 -9.94
CA CYS A 9 25.70 6.01 -10.58
C CYS A 9 24.33 6.37 -9.99
N ARG A 10 23.50 7.03 -10.76
CA ARG A 10 22.07 7.11 -10.51
C ARG A 10 21.45 5.81 -10.99
N SER A 11 20.90 5.03 -10.11
CA SER A 11 19.93 4.00 -10.46
C SER A 11 18.74 4.71 -11.12
N SER A 12 18.62 4.59 -12.41
CA SER A 12 17.46 5.07 -13.15
C SER A 12 16.30 4.13 -12.89
N SER A 13 15.43 4.49 -11.94
CA SER A 13 14.04 4.03 -12.03
C SER A 13 13.51 4.55 -13.38
N ALA A 14 13.16 3.64 -14.28
CA ALA A 14 12.59 3.99 -15.56
C ALA A 14 11.36 4.88 -15.33
N PRO A 15 11.23 6.03 -16.01
CA PRO A 15 10.02 6.82 -15.91
C PRO A 15 8.87 5.98 -16.43
N VAL A 16 7.83 5.86 -15.62
CA VAL A 16 6.52 5.38 -16.10
C VAL A 16 6.18 6.20 -17.33
N ALA A 17 6.00 5.53 -18.45
CA ALA A 17 5.79 6.15 -19.74
C ALA A 17 4.72 7.24 -19.63
N ALA A 18 5.09 8.47 -19.94
CA ALA A 18 4.14 9.55 -20.12
C ALA A 18 3.11 9.08 -21.14
N SER A 19 1.83 9.21 -20.81
CA SER A 19 0.74 8.92 -21.72
C SER A 19 1.01 9.62 -23.05
N PRO A 20 0.93 8.94 -24.19
CA PRO A 20 1.13 9.58 -25.48
C PRO A 20 0.13 10.72 -25.61
N SER A 21 0.57 11.88 -26.06
CA SER A 21 -0.26 13.03 -26.42
C SER A 21 -1.14 12.65 -27.61
N GLY A 22 -2.22 11.90 -27.33
CA GLY A 22 -3.24 11.58 -28.31
C GLY A 22 -4.24 12.72 -28.41
N ALA A 23 -4.85 12.88 -29.57
CA ALA A 23 -5.91 13.83 -29.86
C ALA A 23 -6.84 14.06 -28.66
N ASP A 24 -7.21 15.31 -28.42
CA ASP A 24 -8.09 15.75 -27.35
C ASP A 24 -9.41 14.95 -27.40
N VAL A 25 -9.53 13.96 -26.54
CA VAL A 25 -10.65 13.00 -26.55
C VAL A 25 -11.78 13.49 -25.63
N GLY A 26 -11.59 14.65 -24.97
CA GLY A 26 -12.53 15.19 -23.99
C GLY A 26 -12.50 14.44 -22.66
N ALA A 27 -13.40 14.83 -21.75
CA ALA A 27 -13.56 14.16 -20.46
C ALA A 27 -14.15 12.74 -20.62
N PRO A 28 -13.76 11.77 -19.78
CA PRO A 28 -14.41 10.45 -19.78
C PRO A 28 -15.87 10.57 -19.39
N THR A 29 -16.72 9.71 -19.96
CA THR A 29 -18.13 9.59 -19.57
C THR A 29 -18.24 9.15 -18.11
N LEU A 30 -17.32 8.29 -17.68
CA LEU A 30 -17.21 7.79 -16.31
C LEU A 30 -15.74 7.49 -15.98
N ARG A 31 -15.29 7.90 -14.81
CA ARG A 31 -14.02 7.47 -14.21
C ARG A 31 -14.26 6.56 -13.02
N LEU A 32 -13.61 5.42 -13.00
CA LEU A 32 -13.56 4.52 -11.85
C LEU A 32 -12.17 4.61 -11.20
N TYR A 33 -12.13 4.98 -9.93
CA TYR A 33 -10.96 4.83 -9.07
C TYR A 33 -11.07 3.49 -8.36
N LEU A 34 -10.21 2.57 -8.74
CA LEU A 34 -10.24 1.18 -8.29
C LEU A 34 -9.10 0.97 -7.29
N LEU A 35 -9.48 0.77 -6.03
CA LEU A 35 -8.55 0.47 -4.94
C LEU A 35 -8.48 -1.03 -4.74
N THR A 36 -7.34 -1.51 -4.25
CA THR A 36 -7.20 -2.90 -3.79
C THR A 36 -6.38 -2.95 -2.51
N ASP A 37 -6.79 -3.81 -1.60
CA ASP A 37 -6.04 -4.13 -0.39
C ASP A 37 -5.57 -2.89 0.41
N LEU A 38 -6.48 -1.95 0.71
CA LEU A 38 -6.18 -0.79 1.56
C LEU A 38 -5.71 -1.22 2.95
N ALA A 39 -6.26 -2.33 3.47
CA ALA A 39 -5.85 -3.02 4.68
C ALA A 39 -5.60 -2.11 5.89
N GLY A 40 -6.50 -1.16 6.14
CA GLY A 40 -6.41 -0.28 7.30
C GLY A 40 -5.36 0.83 7.21
N ALA A 41 -4.75 1.09 6.05
CA ALA A 41 -3.78 2.14 5.88
C ALA A 41 -4.46 3.52 5.73
N LEU A 42 -4.17 4.45 6.63
CA LEU A 42 -4.60 5.86 6.57
C LEU A 42 -3.52 6.75 5.96
N GLU A 43 -2.30 6.57 6.39
CA GLU A 43 -1.14 7.39 6.01
C GLU A 43 -0.15 6.57 5.19
N PRO A 44 0.78 7.23 4.50
CA PRO A 44 1.95 6.55 3.97
C PRO A 44 2.66 5.81 5.09
N CYS A 45 2.93 4.53 4.92
CA CYS A 45 3.72 3.79 5.90
C CYS A 45 5.19 4.10 5.69
N GLY A 46 5.85 4.72 6.68
CA GLY A 46 7.30 4.81 6.72
C GLY A 46 7.88 6.17 7.12
N CYS A 47 9.21 6.18 7.32
CA CYS A 47 9.99 7.32 7.84
C CYS A 47 10.90 7.97 6.78
N THR A 48 10.72 7.66 5.50
CA THR A 48 11.50 8.23 4.39
C THR A 48 10.73 9.34 3.68
N LYS A 49 11.43 10.19 2.94
CA LYS A 49 10.80 11.22 2.11
C LYS A 49 10.11 10.60 0.89
N ASP A 50 9.00 11.22 0.46
CA ASP A 50 8.26 10.86 -0.76
C ASP A 50 7.70 9.43 -0.74
N GLN A 51 7.06 9.06 0.37
CA GLN A 51 6.42 7.76 0.52
C GLN A 51 5.15 7.65 -0.33
N LEU A 52 4.85 6.41 -0.70
CA LEU A 52 3.62 6.07 -1.39
C LEU A 52 2.49 5.84 -0.40
N GLY A 53 1.29 6.33 -0.72
CA GLY A 53 0.09 6.18 0.08
C GLY A 53 -0.46 7.49 0.61
N GLY A 54 -1.38 7.39 1.57
CA GLY A 54 -2.05 8.52 2.21
C GLY A 54 -3.42 8.79 1.62
N ILE A 55 -4.46 8.58 2.45
CA ILE A 55 -5.85 8.77 2.00
C ILE A 55 -6.20 10.24 1.78
N ASP A 56 -5.49 11.15 2.45
CA ASP A 56 -5.56 12.61 2.28
C ASP A 56 -4.95 13.06 0.94
N HIS A 57 -3.85 12.43 0.51
CA HIS A 57 -3.25 12.66 -0.81
C HIS A 57 -4.14 12.14 -1.94
N PHE A 58 -4.76 10.99 -1.73
CA PHE A 58 -5.74 10.46 -2.67
C PHE A 58 -6.96 11.38 -2.79
N GLY A 59 -7.47 11.88 -1.68
CA GLY A 59 -8.57 12.84 -1.66
C GLY A 59 -8.24 14.14 -2.39
N ALA A 60 -7.04 14.68 -2.17
CA ALA A 60 -6.57 15.86 -2.89
C ALA A 60 -6.54 15.63 -4.40
N TRP A 61 -6.06 14.46 -4.83
CA TRP A 61 -6.05 14.11 -6.24
C TRP A 61 -7.46 13.98 -6.84
N ILE A 62 -8.40 13.30 -6.18
CA ILE A 62 -9.80 13.20 -6.63
C ILE A 62 -10.39 14.61 -6.80
N ARG A 63 -10.18 15.50 -5.83
CA ARG A 63 -10.67 16.88 -5.89
C ARG A 63 -10.08 17.65 -7.06
N GLN A 64 -8.76 17.56 -7.29
CA GLN A 64 -8.07 18.23 -8.39
C GLN A 64 -8.50 17.68 -9.76
N SER A 65 -8.78 16.39 -9.85
CA SER A 65 -9.19 15.74 -11.10
C SER A 65 -10.71 15.81 -11.36
N GLY A 66 -11.50 16.33 -10.43
CA GLY A 66 -12.97 16.36 -10.53
C GLY A 66 -13.48 17.11 -11.76
N ALA A 67 -12.84 18.23 -12.13
CA ALA A 67 -13.21 18.98 -13.33
C ALA A 67 -12.95 18.20 -14.63
N ALA A 68 -11.91 17.35 -14.64
CA ALA A 68 -11.55 16.50 -15.79
C ALA A 68 -12.37 15.20 -15.85
N ALA A 69 -13.09 14.83 -14.80
CA ALA A 69 -13.91 13.62 -14.72
C ALA A 69 -15.13 13.88 -13.82
N PRO A 70 -16.15 14.59 -14.33
CA PRO A 70 -17.30 15.01 -13.53
C PRO A 70 -18.12 13.84 -12.99
N ASN A 71 -18.10 12.71 -13.67
CA ASN A 71 -18.72 11.46 -13.21
C ASN A 71 -17.60 10.51 -12.76
N ALA A 72 -17.35 10.45 -11.46
CA ALA A 72 -16.35 9.57 -10.89
C ALA A 72 -16.89 8.84 -9.67
N VAL A 73 -16.46 7.59 -9.48
CA VAL A 73 -16.78 6.79 -8.30
C VAL A 73 -15.55 6.00 -7.86
N VAL A 74 -15.51 5.68 -6.58
CA VAL A 74 -14.50 4.78 -5.99
C VAL A 74 -15.12 3.40 -5.82
N ALA A 75 -14.37 2.35 -6.11
CA ALA A 75 -14.74 0.97 -5.81
C ALA A 75 -13.49 0.19 -5.36
N THR A 76 -13.67 -0.83 -4.53
CA THR A 76 -12.53 -1.57 -3.97
C THR A 76 -12.79 -3.06 -3.82
N ALA A 77 -11.73 -3.85 -3.85
CA ALA A 77 -11.73 -5.28 -3.58
C ALA A 77 -10.57 -5.66 -2.67
N GLY A 78 -10.77 -6.68 -1.82
CA GLY A 78 -9.80 -7.14 -0.83
C GLY A 78 -9.94 -6.43 0.52
N PRO A 79 -9.06 -6.71 1.49
CA PRO A 79 -9.09 -6.10 2.81
C PRO A 79 -9.09 -4.57 2.73
N LEU A 80 -10.08 -3.97 3.38
CA LEU A 80 -10.30 -2.52 3.32
C LEU A 80 -10.02 -1.85 4.67
N PHE A 81 -10.60 -2.37 5.76
CA PHE A 81 -10.67 -1.68 7.04
C PHE A 81 -9.60 -2.10 8.04
N PHE A 82 -9.15 -3.35 7.98
CA PHE A 82 -8.21 -3.89 8.97
C PHE A 82 -6.98 -4.52 8.31
N MET A 83 -5.83 -4.31 8.95
CA MET A 83 -4.57 -4.90 8.51
C MET A 83 -4.52 -6.39 8.83
N ASP A 84 -5.06 -6.79 9.97
CA ASP A 84 -5.05 -8.16 10.47
C ASP A 84 -6.45 -8.79 10.46
N PRO A 85 -6.55 -10.12 10.30
CA PRO A 85 -7.83 -10.83 10.29
C PRO A 85 -8.46 -11.01 11.67
N SER A 86 -7.80 -10.53 12.72
CA SER A 86 -8.30 -10.54 14.10
C SER A 86 -7.80 -9.33 14.86
N LEU A 87 -8.63 -8.77 15.72
CA LEU A 87 -8.25 -7.65 16.57
C LEU A 87 -7.53 -8.15 17.82
N GLY A 88 -6.31 -7.68 18.04
CA GLY A 88 -5.61 -7.87 19.30
C GLY A 88 -6.33 -7.12 20.44
N ALA A 89 -6.51 -7.77 21.60
CA ALA A 89 -7.30 -7.22 22.69
C ALA A 89 -6.90 -5.79 23.10
N GLU A 90 -5.60 -5.49 23.12
CA GLU A 90 -5.07 -4.18 23.50
C GLU A 90 -5.25 -3.11 22.42
N ARG A 91 -5.31 -3.53 21.16
CA ARG A 91 -5.39 -2.64 19.99
C ARG A 91 -6.79 -2.46 19.44
N ALA A 92 -7.72 -3.31 19.87
CA ALA A 92 -9.06 -3.41 19.27
C ALA A 92 -9.77 -2.05 19.15
N ASP A 93 -9.71 -1.21 20.17
CA ASP A 93 -10.38 0.08 20.17
C ASP A 93 -9.70 1.08 19.22
N GLN A 94 -8.37 1.09 19.18
CA GLN A 94 -7.62 1.90 18.20
C GLN A 94 -7.91 1.44 16.76
N ASP A 95 -7.93 0.14 16.50
CA ASP A 95 -8.16 -0.41 15.16
C ASP A 95 -9.61 -0.17 14.69
N ARG A 96 -10.61 -0.29 15.59
CA ARG A 96 -12.01 0.11 15.32
C ARG A 96 -12.14 1.60 15.00
N ALA A 97 -11.45 2.45 15.76
CA ALA A 97 -11.46 3.90 15.52
C ALA A 97 -10.83 4.24 14.15
N LYS A 98 -9.73 3.57 13.79
CA LYS A 98 -9.07 3.69 12.49
C LYS A 98 -10.00 3.27 11.35
N ALA A 99 -10.59 2.08 11.45
CA ALA A 99 -11.55 1.55 10.48
C ALA A 99 -12.76 2.48 10.28
N GLY A 100 -13.31 3.03 11.38
CA GLY A 100 -14.39 4.00 11.34
C GLY A 100 -13.99 5.30 10.62
N THR A 101 -12.75 5.75 10.77
CA THR A 101 -12.22 6.92 10.06
C THR A 101 -12.07 6.65 8.57
N ILE A 102 -11.50 5.49 8.21
CA ILE A 102 -11.42 5.05 6.80
C ILE A 102 -12.81 5.01 6.17
N ALA A 103 -13.81 4.45 6.85
CA ALA A 103 -15.17 4.37 6.36
C ALA A 103 -15.80 5.76 6.09
N ARG A 104 -15.61 6.74 7.00
CA ARG A 104 -16.06 8.14 6.79
C ARG A 104 -15.38 8.80 5.61
N VAL A 105 -14.06 8.65 5.51
CA VAL A 105 -13.30 9.24 4.40
C VAL A 105 -13.72 8.64 3.06
N LEU A 106 -13.88 7.32 2.99
CA LEU A 106 -14.35 6.64 1.77
C LEU A 106 -15.77 7.05 1.39
N HIS A 107 -16.66 7.30 2.37
CA HIS A 107 -17.96 7.92 2.10
C HIS A 107 -17.79 9.28 1.41
N THR A 108 -16.93 10.15 1.95
CA THR A 108 -16.65 11.48 1.38
C THR A 108 -16.07 11.38 -0.04
N LEU A 109 -15.27 10.35 -0.30
CA LEU A 109 -14.66 10.10 -1.61
C LEU A 109 -15.59 9.39 -2.60
N GLY A 110 -16.83 9.08 -2.22
CA GLY A 110 -17.83 8.49 -3.11
C GLY A 110 -17.64 7.00 -3.35
N LEU A 111 -17.33 6.22 -2.30
CA LEU A 111 -17.29 4.76 -2.39
C LEU A 111 -18.66 4.22 -2.85
N ALA A 112 -18.67 3.55 -4.01
CA ALA A 112 -19.88 3.01 -4.60
C ALA A 112 -20.22 1.60 -4.11
N ALA A 113 -19.19 0.74 -3.97
CA ALA A 113 -19.30 -0.63 -3.50
C ALA A 113 -17.92 -1.16 -3.14
N PHE A 114 -17.86 -2.22 -2.32
CA PHE A 114 -16.62 -2.92 -2.03
C PHE A 114 -16.86 -4.44 -1.88
N ALA A 115 -15.85 -5.24 -2.23
CA ALA A 115 -15.83 -6.66 -1.94
C ALA A 115 -14.85 -6.92 -0.78
N PRO A 116 -15.32 -7.24 0.44
CA PRO A 116 -14.48 -7.37 1.61
C PRO A 116 -13.50 -8.54 1.50
N GLY A 117 -12.27 -8.36 2.00
CA GLY A 117 -11.37 -9.45 2.31
C GLY A 117 -11.67 -10.11 3.66
N MET A 118 -10.94 -11.17 4.01
CA MET A 118 -11.11 -11.85 5.30
C MET A 118 -10.81 -10.94 6.49
N ASN A 119 -9.87 -10.01 6.35
CA ASN A 119 -9.49 -9.08 7.41
C ASN A 119 -10.66 -8.16 7.82
N ASP A 120 -11.55 -7.83 6.90
CA ASP A 120 -12.68 -6.94 7.18
C ASP A 120 -13.70 -7.52 8.16
N TRP A 121 -13.61 -8.83 8.42
CA TRP A 121 -14.40 -9.53 9.42
C TRP A 121 -13.75 -9.58 10.80
N ALA A 122 -12.62 -8.91 11.01
CA ALA A 122 -11.88 -8.95 12.28
C ALA A 122 -12.72 -8.52 13.50
N ASP A 123 -13.68 -7.61 13.30
CA ASP A 123 -14.66 -7.18 14.32
C ASP A 123 -16.04 -7.87 14.16
N GLY A 124 -16.08 -9.01 13.47
CA GLY A 124 -17.30 -9.77 13.20
C GLY A 124 -18.22 -9.15 12.15
N GLY A 125 -19.35 -9.81 11.90
CA GLY A 125 -20.32 -9.36 10.89
C GLY A 125 -21.00 -8.05 11.23
N ASP A 126 -21.30 -7.81 12.51
CA ASP A 126 -21.92 -6.57 12.98
C ASP A 126 -20.95 -5.39 12.85
N GLY A 127 -19.65 -5.62 13.13
CA GLY A 127 -18.60 -4.62 12.93
C GLY A 127 -18.49 -4.21 11.47
N LEU A 128 -18.42 -5.17 10.56
CA LEU A 128 -18.39 -4.90 9.12
C LEU A 128 -19.67 -4.22 8.63
N ALA A 129 -20.86 -4.63 9.11
CA ALA A 129 -22.13 -3.98 8.79
C ALA A 129 -22.15 -2.50 9.22
N LYS A 130 -21.64 -2.22 10.42
CA LYS A 130 -21.49 -0.84 10.92
C LYS A 130 -20.56 -0.01 10.04
N LEU A 131 -19.40 -0.55 9.66
CA LEU A 131 -18.44 0.14 8.77
C LEU A 131 -19.02 0.40 7.39
N ALA A 132 -19.70 -0.57 6.79
CA ALA A 132 -20.41 -0.41 5.52
C ALA A 132 -21.51 0.66 5.62
N GLY A 133 -22.22 0.74 6.76
CA GLY A 133 -23.19 1.78 7.06
C GLY A 133 -22.56 3.18 7.14
N ILE A 134 -21.42 3.31 7.79
CA ILE A 134 -20.65 4.57 7.89
C ILE A 134 -20.15 4.99 6.49
N ALA A 135 -19.63 4.04 5.72
CA ALA A 135 -19.17 4.28 4.35
C ALA A 135 -20.32 4.57 3.37
N ALA A 136 -21.57 4.31 3.78
CA ALA A 136 -22.78 4.35 2.95
C ALA A 136 -22.62 3.55 1.64
N ALA A 137 -21.86 2.46 1.70
CA ALA A 137 -21.54 1.62 0.55
C ALA A 137 -21.84 0.14 0.85
N PRO A 138 -22.48 -0.58 -0.08
CA PRO A 138 -22.77 -2.00 0.09
C PRO A 138 -21.52 -2.86 -0.02
N ALA A 139 -21.47 -3.89 0.82
CA ALA A 139 -20.48 -4.96 0.76
C ALA A 139 -20.98 -6.07 -0.18
N ILE A 140 -20.24 -6.34 -1.24
CA ILE A 140 -20.54 -7.39 -2.20
C ILE A 140 -20.04 -8.73 -1.64
N VAL A 141 -20.95 -9.63 -1.33
CA VAL A 141 -20.64 -10.96 -0.77
C VAL A 141 -21.43 -12.04 -1.49
N PRO A 142 -20.88 -13.26 -1.65
CA PRO A 142 -21.55 -14.35 -2.36
C PRO A 142 -22.77 -14.87 -1.62
N ALA A 143 -22.76 -14.78 -0.31
CA ALA A 143 -23.85 -15.16 0.56
C ALA A 143 -23.86 -14.25 1.80
N ARG A 144 -25.05 -13.78 2.16
CA ARG A 144 -25.21 -12.97 3.36
C ARG A 144 -24.97 -13.85 4.60
N PRO A 145 -24.17 -13.37 5.58
CA PRO A 145 -24.01 -14.09 6.83
C PRO A 145 -25.35 -14.35 7.52
N PRO A 146 -25.55 -15.49 8.19
CA PRO A 146 -26.77 -15.79 8.93
C PRO A 146 -27.08 -14.68 9.94
N GLY A 147 -28.33 -14.17 9.93
CA GLY A 147 -28.76 -13.10 10.83
C GLY A 147 -28.28 -11.69 10.46
N ALA A 148 -27.37 -11.54 9.51
CA ALA A 148 -26.89 -10.22 9.11
C ALA A 148 -27.98 -9.39 8.38
N PRO A 149 -28.00 -8.05 8.58
CA PRO A 149 -28.98 -7.20 7.92
C PRO A 149 -28.76 -7.10 6.39
N SER A 150 -29.82 -6.82 5.66
CA SER A 150 -29.73 -6.45 4.24
C SER A 150 -30.48 -5.13 4.05
N PRO A 151 -29.84 -4.06 3.56
CA PRO A 151 -28.40 -3.88 3.38
C PRO A 151 -27.65 -3.93 4.74
N PRO A 152 -26.29 -3.95 4.80
CA PRO A 152 -25.38 -3.57 3.71
C PRO A 152 -24.83 -4.74 2.89
N PHE A 153 -25.11 -6.00 3.24
CA PHE A 153 -24.61 -7.16 2.52
C PHE A 153 -25.49 -7.49 1.31
N VAL A 154 -24.92 -7.46 0.11
CA VAL A 154 -25.63 -7.68 -1.16
C VAL A 154 -24.80 -8.54 -2.11
N SER A 155 -25.45 -9.17 -3.10
CA SER A 155 -24.78 -9.85 -4.20
C SER A 155 -24.44 -8.91 -5.36
N VAL A 156 -25.16 -7.77 -5.45
CA VAL A 156 -25.00 -6.78 -6.51
C VAL A 156 -25.35 -5.38 -6.00
N ALA A 157 -24.62 -4.39 -6.48
CA ALA A 157 -24.95 -2.98 -6.30
C ALA A 157 -24.99 -2.27 -7.65
N VAL A 158 -26.10 -1.64 -7.98
CA VAL A 158 -26.25 -0.86 -9.21
C VAL A 158 -26.20 0.62 -8.88
N ARG A 159 -25.37 1.36 -9.60
CA ARG A 159 -25.26 2.83 -9.51
C ARG A 159 -25.70 3.45 -10.84
N ASP A 160 -26.71 4.31 -10.78
CA ASP A 160 -27.13 5.13 -11.91
C ASP A 160 -26.25 6.38 -11.97
N LEU A 161 -25.50 6.51 -13.04
CA LEU A 161 -24.55 7.61 -13.29
C LEU A 161 -24.92 8.34 -14.59
N GLY A 162 -26.20 8.50 -14.83
CA GLY A 162 -26.76 9.18 -15.99
C GLY A 162 -26.74 8.32 -17.25
N ALA A 163 -25.77 8.53 -18.14
CA ALA A 163 -25.68 7.75 -19.38
C ALA A 163 -25.29 6.28 -19.15
N LEU A 164 -24.75 5.96 -17.97
CA LEU A 164 -24.29 4.63 -17.60
C LEU A 164 -24.96 4.17 -16.30
N LYS A 165 -25.36 2.90 -16.28
CA LYS A 165 -25.71 2.17 -15.06
C LYS A 165 -24.66 1.11 -14.80
N VAL A 166 -23.87 1.33 -13.75
CA VAL A 166 -22.79 0.42 -13.40
C VAL A 166 -23.29 -0.61 -12.39
N GLY A 167 -23.22 -1.88 -12.76
CA GLY A 167 -23.42 -3.01 -11.88
C GLY A 167 -22.09 -3.45 -11.27
N PHE A 168 -21.93 -3.24 -9.95
CA PHE A 168 -20.86 -3.83 -9.18
C PHE A 168 -21.32 -5.19 -8.69
N VAL A 169 -20.63 -6.23 -9.14
CA VAL A 169 -20.84 -7.64 -8.79
C VAL A 169 -19.56 -8.18 -8.19
N GLY A 170 -19.50 -9.41 -7.75
CA GLY A 170 -18.20 -9.95 -7.37
C GLY A 170 -18.22 -10.98 -6.25
N TYR A 171 -17.07 -11.14 -5.63
CA TYR A 171 -16.83 -12.10 -4.57
C TYR A 171 -16.01 -11.49 -3.44
N GLY A 172 -16.69 -10.99 -2.41
CA GLY A 172 -16.07 -10.70 -1.13
C GLY A 172 -15.90 -11.99 -0.33
N GLN A 173 -14.84 -12.08 0.46
CA GLN A 173 -14.62 -13.24 1.33
C GLN A 173 -15.70 -13.29 2.42
N PRO A 174 -16.30 -14.44 2.68
CA PRO A 174 -17.19 -14.60 3.83
C PRO A 174 -16.35 -14.68 5.12
N GLY A 175 -16.84 -14.09 6.20
CA GLY A 175 -16.18 -14.13 7.52
C GLY A 175 -16.12 -15.52 8.15
N ALA A 176 -17.16 -16.33 7.88
CA ALA A 176 -17.18 -17.77 8.09
C ALA A 176 -17.82 -18.39 6.85
N PRO A 177 -17.20 -19.38 6.21
CA PRO A 177 -17.82 -20.01 5.05
C PRO A 177 -19.13 -20.66 5.49
N PRO A 178 -20.28 -20.26 4.90
CA PRO A 178 -21.51 -21.02 5.09
C PRO A 178 -21.31 -22.44 4.53
N PRO A 179 -21.99 -23.46 5.09
CA PRO A 179 -21.82 -24.86 4.67
C PRO A 179 -22.01 -25.12 3.18
N ALA A 180 -22.61 -24.19 2.44
CA ALA A 180 -22.86 -24.25 0.99
C ALA A 180 -22.67 -22.86 0.38
N SER A 181 -21.43 -22.39 0.30
CA SER A 181 -21.11 -21.18 -0.49
C SER A 181 -21.06 -21.56 -1.97
N PRO A 182 -21.60 -20.72 -2.89
CA PRO A 182 -21.43 -20.90 -4.31
C PRO A 182 -19.93 -20.80 -4.67
N SER A 183 -19.56 -21.40 -5.81
CA SER A 183 -18.22 -21.13 -6.36
C SER A 183 -18.06 -19.65 -6.67
N VAL A 184 -16.81 -19.18 -6.78
CA VAL A 184 -16.53 -17.77 -7.11
C VAL A 184 -17.18 -17.39 -8.43
N GLU A 185 -17.05 -18.26 -9.43
CA GLU A 185 -17.64 -18.06 -10.76
C GLU A 185 -19.15 -18.01 -10.72
N ASP A 186 -19.83 -18.95 -10.04
CA ASP A 186 -21.28 -18.99 -9.92
C ASP A 186 -21.82 -17.75 -9.20
N ALA A 187 -21.16 -17.29 -8.16
CA ALA A 187 -21.53 -16.09 -7.41
C ALA A 187 -21.47 -14.83 -8.30
N VAL A 188 -20.37 -14.67 -9.05
CA VAL A 188 -20.20 -13.52 -9.95
C VAL A 188 -21.22 -13.58 -11.09
N LYS A 189 -21.45 -14.76 -11.68
CA LYS A 189 -22.42 -14.97 -12.75
C LYS A 189 -23.84 -14.64 -12.30
N ALA A 190 -24.25 -15.12 -11.15
CA ALA A 190 -25.54 -14.78 -10.56
C ALA A 190 -25.69 -13.26 -10.33
N GLY A 191 -24.62 -12.60 -9.84
CA GLY A 191 -24.57 -11.15 -9.69
C GLY A 191 -24.70 -10.41 -11.01
N VAL A 192 -24.05 -10.88 -12.08
CA VAL A 192 -24.16 -10.33 -13.44
C VAL A 192 -25.59 -10.41 -13.96
N ASP A 193 -26.25 -11.57 -13.82
CA ASP A 193 -27.64 -11.74 -14.24
C ASP A 193 -28.58 -10.81 -13.47
N ASP A 194 -28.32 -10.60 -12.19
CA ASP A 194 -29.11 -9.69 -11.35
C ASP A 194 -28.86 -8.22 -11.73
N ALA A 195 -27.62 -7.82 -11.94
CA ALA A 195 -27.26 -6.48 -12.40
C ALA A 195 -27.95 -6.14 -13.74
N LYS A 196 -27.95 -7.08 -14.67
CA LYS A 196 -28.64 -6.91 -15.97
C LYS A 196 -30.15 -6.75 -15.80
N ARG A 197 -30.78 -7.52 -14.91
CA ARG A 197 -32.22 -7.35 -14.59
C ARG A 197 -32.53 -5.96 -14.01
N GLN A 198 -31.57 -5.37 -13.28
CA GLN A 198 -31.67 -4.01 -12.74
C GLN A 198 -31.31 -2.93 -13.77
N GLY A 199 -30.97 -3.32 -15.00
CA GLY A 199 -30.69 -2.43 -16.12
C GLY A 199 -29.27 -1.92 -16.19
N ALA A 200 -28.32 -2.59 -15.51
CA ALA A 200 -26.90 -2.26 -15.64
C ALA A 200 -26.41 -2.49 -17.08
N ASN A 201 -25.64 -1.54 -17.60
CA ASN A 201 -25.04 -1.60 -18.94
C ASN A 201 -23.50 -1.56 -18.92
N VAL A 202 -22.90 -1.39 -17.75
CA VAL A 202 -21.47 -1.59 -17.46
C VAL A 202 -21.37 -2.54 -16.27
N LEU A 203 -20.55 -3.57 -16.36
CA LEU A 203 -20.41 -4.60 -15.33
C LEU A 203 -18.97 -4.64 -14.83
N VAL A 204 -18.79 -4.38 -13.55
CA VAL A 204 -17.47 -4.41 -12.88
C VAL A 204 -17.50 -5.44 -11.76
N ALA A 205 -16.66 -6.46 -11.87
CA ALA A 205 -16.51 -7.45 -10.81
C ALA A 205 -15.46 -6.98 -9.80
N LEU A 206 -15.85 -6.92 -8.52
CA LEU A 206 -14.96 -6.69 -7.38
C LEU A 206 -14.66 -8.06 -6.77
N ALA A 207 -13.40 -8.51 -6.82
CA ALA A 207 -13.06 -9.89 -6.49
C ALA A 207 -11.92 -9.94 -5.47
N ALA A 208 -12.27 -10.26 -4.21
CA ALA A 208 -11.30 -10.51 -3.14
C ALA A 208 -10.72 -11.93 -3.26
N VAL A 209 -10.00 -12.20 -4.36
CA VAL A 209 -9.47 -13.52 -4.73
C VAL A 209 -8.09 -13.37 -5.38
N GLY A 210 -7.38 -14.49 -5.54
CA GLY A 210 -6.11 -14.47 -6.27
C GLY A 210 -6.26 -14.14 -7.76
N ARG A 211 -5.21 -13.53 -8.35
CA ARG A 211 -5.21 -13.11 -9.76
C ARG A 211 -5.54 -14.24 -10.75
N GLY A 212 -5.12 -15.47 -10.47
CA GLY A 212 -5.47 -16.64 -11.29
C GLY A 212 -6.98 -16.92 -11.33
N GLU A 213 -7.67 -16.74 -10.19
CA GLU A 213 -9.13 -16.88 -10.11
C GLU A 213 -9.82 -15.72 -10.84
N ALA A 214 -9.32 -14.50 -10.70
CA ALA A 214 -9.83 -13.35 -11.42
C ALA A 214 -9.77 -13.52 -12.95
N LYS A 215 -8.72 -14.15 -13.47
CA LYS A 215 -8.62 -14.51 -14.89
C LYS A 215 -9.66 -15.55 -15.31
N ARG A 216 -9.93 -16.56 -14.47
CA ARG A 216 -11.00 -17.53 -14.73
C ARG A 216 -12.38 -16.86 -14.77
N ILE A 217 -12.65 -15.94 -13.85
CA ILE A 217 -13.88 -15.13 -13.88
C ILE A 217 -14.00 -14.38 -15.20
N ALA A 218 -12.94 -13.71 -15.64
CA ALA A 218 -12.95 -12.93 -16.88
C ALA A 218 -13.16 -13.79 -18.13
N ASP A 219 -12.55 -14.98 -18.17
CA ASP A 219 -12.71 -15.93 -19.27
C ASP A 219 -14.14 -16.51 -19.32
N ALA A 220 -14.68 -16.86 -18.15
CA ALA A 220 -16.02 -17.44 -18.04
C ALA A 220 -17.17 -16.43 -18.27
N ILE A 221 -16.91 -15.12 -18.04
CA ILE A 221 -17.93 -14.08 -18.07
C ILE A 221 -17.47 -12.89 -18.95
N PRO A 222 -17.46 -13.05 -20.28
CA PRO A 222 -16.95 -12.05 -21.22
C PRO A 222 -17.81 -10.77 -21.33
N GLU A 223 -18.93 -10.71 -20.61
CA GLU A 223 -19.79 -9.53 -20.52
C GLU A 223 -19.25 -8.48 -19.54
N LEU A 224 -18.31 -8.86 -18.66
CA LEU A 224 -17.67 -7.94 -17.74
C LEU A 224 -16.83 -6.89 -18.49
N THR A 225 -16.86 -5.66 -18.00
CA THR A 225 -15.95 -4.59 -18.45
C THR A 225 -14.59 -4.74 -17.78
N ALA A 226 -14.60 -5.06 -16.50
CA ALA A 226 -13.38 -5.25 -15.72
C ALA A 226 -13.60 -6.20 -14.53
N VAL A 227 -12.50 -6.87 -14.12
CA VAL A 227 -12.37 -7.53 -12.83
C VAL A 227 -11.32 -6.79 -12.01
N VAL A 228 -11.72 -6.25 -10.87
CA VAL A 228 -10.84 -5.61 -9.88
C VAL A 228 -10.36 -6.68 -8.92
N VAL A 229 -9.06 -6.88 -8.87
CA VAL A 229 -8.44 -7.98 -8.12
C VAL A 229 -7.94 -7.48 -6.78
N GLY A 230 -8.59 -7.90 -5.70
CA GLY A 230 -8.09 -7.76 -4.34
C GLY A 230 -7.66 -9.10 -3.77
N SER A 231 -6.86 -9.09 -2.71
CA SER A 231 -6.46 -10.30 -2.01
C SER A 231 -7.60 -10.87 -1.19
N ALA A 232 -7.69 -12.19 -1.07
CA ALA A 232 -8.62 -12.80 -0.12
C ALA A 232 -8.31 -12.39 1.33
N ARG A 233 -7.02 -12.23 1.64
CA ARG A 233 -6.51 -11.89 2.96
C ARG A 233 -5.23 -11.06 2.83
N SER A 234 -5.09 -9.99 3.60
CA SER A 234 -3.80 -9.36 3.82
C SER A 234 -2.99 -10.17 4.83
N SER A 235 -1.73 -10.38 4.56
CA SER A 235 -0.78 -10.96 5.52
C SER A 235 -0.07 -9.89 6.36
N GLY A 236 -0.56 -8.64 6.36
CA GLY A 236 0.02 -7.50 7.09
C GLY A 236 0.98 -6.68 6.22
N ASP A 237 2.19 -6.56 6.61
CA ASP A 237 3.07 -5.43 6.49
C ASP A 237 3.77 -5.21 5.15
N ALA A 238 3.85 -6.22 4.26
CA ALA A 238 4.60 -6.06 3.02
C ALA A 238 3.85 -5.22 2.00
N ASN A 239 4.52 -4.21 1.48
CA ASN A 239 4.01 -3.42 0.36
C ASN A 239 4.11 -4.19 -0.96
N THR A 240 3.10 -4.06 -1.81
CA THR A 240 3.05 -4.73 -3.10
C THR A 240 2.99 -3.71 -4.24
N VAL A 241 3.84 -3.90 -5.24
CA VAL A 241 3.79 -3.11 -6.47
C VAL A 241 2.57 -3.53 -7.29
N ALA A 242 1.85 -2.55 -7.82
CA ALA A 242 0.74 -2.81 -8.73
C ALA A 242 1.23 -3.59 -9.96
N PRO A 243 0.65 -4.76 -10.27
CA PRO A 243 0.97 -5.44 -11.51
C PRO A 243 0.41 -4.65 -12.70
N GLN A 244 0.98 -4.84 -13.86
CA GLN A 244 0.41 -4.27 -15.08
C GLN A 244 -1.03 -4.74 -15.29
N GLY A 245 -1.86 -3.84 -15.84
CA GLY A 245 -3.17 -4.20 -16.35
C GLY A 245 -3.03 -5.18 -17.51
N GLU A 246 -3.91 -6.17 -17.57
CA GLU A 246 -3.95 -7.13 -18.65
C GLU A 246 -5.37 -7.37 -19.11
N ARG A 247 -5.56 -8.04 -20.23
CA ARG A 247 -6.86 -8.44 -20.76
C ARG A 247 -6.98 -9.95 -20.85
N VAL A 248 -8.17 -10.44 -20.52
CA VAL A 248 -8.61 -11.80 -20.84
C VAL A 248 -9.81 -11.65 -21.77
N GLY A 249 -9.62 -11.93 -23.05
CA GLY A 249 -10.61 -11.54 -24.07
C GLY A 249 -10.82 -10.03 -24.10
N ASP A 250 -12.05 -9.59 -23.91
CA ASP A 250 -12.42 -8.16 -23.83
C ASP A 250 -12.43 -7.62 -22.40
N VAL A 251 -12.22 -8.45 -21.39
CA VAL A 251 -12.30 -8.07 -19.97
C VAL A 251 -10.96 -7.56 -19.44
N LEU A 252 -10.97 -6.38 -18.84
CA LEU A 252 -9.80 -5.82 -18.15
C LEU A 252 -9.58 -6.49 -16.79
N ILE A 253 -8.36 -6.93 -16.49
CA ILE A 253 -7.92 -7.31 -15.14
C ILE A 253 -7.18 -6.12 -14.53
N ALA A 254 -7.83 -5.48 -13.56
CA ALA A 254 -7.32 -4.28 -12.88
C ALA A 254 -6.87 -4.60 -11.45
N GLN A 255 -5.70 -4.14 -11.06
CA GLN A 255 -5.17 -4.27 -9.70
C GLN A 255 -4.29 -3.08 -9.37
N ALA A 256 -4.40 -2.55 -8.16
CA ALA A 256 -3.54 -1.49 -7.62
C ALA A 256 -2.49 -2.09 -6.66
N GLY A 257 -1.55 -1.28 -6.19
CA GLY A 257 -0.72 -1.61 -5.04
C GLY A 257 -1.55 -1.52 -3.75
N ASN A 258 -1.20 -2.33 -2.75
CA ASN A 258 -1.86 -2.30 -1.45
C ASN A 258 -1.56 -1.01 -0.67
N HIS A 259 -2.19 -0.83 0.50
CA HIS A 259 -1.98 0.31 1.41
C HIS A 259 -2.11 1.68 0.71
N LEU A 260 -2.93 1.74 -0.35
CA LEU A 260 -3.15 2.95 -1.15
C LEU A 260 -1.88 3.53 -1.79
N GLN A 261 -0.84 2.73 -1.98
CA GLN A 261 0.38 3.18 -2.66
C GLN A 261 0.14 3.61 -4.10
N SER A 262 -0.84 2.97 -4.73
CA SER A 262 -1.33 3.36 -6.05
C SER A 262 -2.83 3.11 -6.18
N VAL A 263 -3.41 3.73 -7.19
CA VAL A 263 -4.81 3.59 -7.57
C VAL A 263 -4.89 3.23 -9.04
N ALA A 264 -5.65 2.21 -9.36
CA ALA A 264 -5.97 1.88 -10.74
C ALA A 264 -7.12 2.79 -11.20
N VAL A 265 -6.94 3.42 -12.33
CA VAL A 265 -7.91 4.36 -12.94
C VAL A 265 -8.43 3.76 -14.23
N LEU A 266 -9.74 3.61 -14.32
CA LEU A 266 -10.42 3.17 -15.52
C LEU A 266 -11.34 4.28 -16.04
N ASP A 267 -10.94 4.90 -17.14
CA ASP A 267 -11.71 5.92 -17.85
C ASP A 267 -12.52 5.27 -18.97
N LEU A 268 -13.84 5.40 -18.90
CA LEU A 268 -14.77 4.90 -19.88
C LEU A 268 -15.28 6.05 -20.77
N PHE A 269 -15.16 5.90 -22.07
CA PHE A 269 -15.60 6.85 -23.08
C PHE A 269 -16.72 6.22 -23.91
N VAL A 270 -17.95 6.66 -23.68
CA VAL A 270 -19.12 6.20 -24.41
C VAL A 270 -19.38 7.15 -25.57
N ARG A 271 -19.25 6.65 -26.79
CA ARG A 271 -19.55 7.41 -28.01
C ARG A 271 -20.92 7.12 -28.57
N GLU A 272 -21.41 5.91 -28.32
CA GLU A 272 -22.73 5.48 -28.79
C GLU A 272 -23.52 4.98 -27.58
N PRO A 273 -24.68 5.55 -27.29
CA PRO A 273 -25.51 5.07 -26.19
C PRO A 273 -25.97 3.62 -26.47
N ALA A 274 -25.85 2.78 -25.46
CA ALA A 274 -26.37 1.41 -25.54
C ALA A 274 -27.91 1.44 -25.49
N ALA A 275 -28.53 0.52 -26.19
CA ALA A 275 -29.99 0.30 -26.04
C ALA A 275 -30.28 -0.17 -24.59
N PRO A 276 -31.47 0.10 -24.04
CA PRO A 276 -31.82 -0.37 -22.70
C PRO A 276 -31.59 -1.88 -22.54
N GLY A 277 -30.83 -2.26 -21.49
CA GLY A 277 -30.47 -3.65 -21.20
C GLY A 277 -29.30 -4.23 -22.03
N GLN A 278 -28.70 -3.44 -22.91
CA GLN A 278 -27.53 -3.85 -23.68
C GLN A 278 -26.24 -3.45 -22.94
N ILE A 279 -25.31 -4.39 -22.80
CA ILE A 279 -23.98 -4.12 -22.23
C ILE A 279 -23.15 -3.32 -23.22
N VAL A 280 -22.57 -2.20 -22.74
CA VAL A 280 -21.63 -1.40 -23.53
C VAL A 280 -20.32 -2.15 -23.68
N LYS A 281 -19.86 -2.33 -24.92
CA LYS A 281 -18.55 -2.89 -25.24
C LYS A 281 -17.53 -1.77 -25.38
N PHE A 282 -16.37 -1.94 -24.76
CA PHE A 282 -15.27 -0.97 -24.78
C PHE A 282 -14.03 -1.55 -25.44
N ALA A 283 -13.53 -0.88 -26.46
CA ALA A 283 -12.24 -1.22 -27.04
C ALA A 283 -11.09 -0.68 -26.16
N ASP A 284 -9.98 -1.40 -26.11
CA ASP A 284 -8.79 -0.95 -25.41
C ASP A 284 -8.10 0.18 -26.18
N ALA A 285 -8.08 1.39 -25.61
CA ALA A 285 -7.33 2.54 -26.10
C ALA A 285 -6.10 2.86 -25.25
N THR A 286 -5.77 2.00 -24.28
CA THR A 286 -4.52 2.05 -23.52
C THR A 286 -3.40 1.36 -24.28
N GLY A 287 -3.73 0.32 -25.06
CA GLY A 287 -2.76 -0.55 -25.73
C GLY A 287 -2.15 -1.57 -24.75
N LEU A 288 -2.94 -2.11 -23.82
CA LEU A 288 -2.47 -3.05 -22.79
C LEU A 288 -1.80 -4.30 -23.38
N GLU A 289 -2.37 -4.83 -24.46
CA GLU A 289 -1.80 -5.98 -25.15
C GLU A 289 -0.42 -5.67 -25.75
N LEU A 290 -0.28 -4.47 -26.35
CA LEU A 290 1.00 -4.01 -26.89
C LEU A 290 2.02 -3.72 -25.78
N ALA A 291 1.58 -3.12 -24.67
CA ALA A 291 2.43 -2.86 -23.52
C ALA A 291 2.95 -4.17 -22.92
N GLN A 292 2.13 -5.20 -22.83
CA GLN A 292 2.53 -6.53 -22.35
C GLN A 292 3.53 -7.19 -23.32
N GLN A 293 3.26 -7.16 -24.62
CA GLN A 293 4.18 -7.67 -25.63
C GLN A 293 5.51 -6.93 -25.61
N ARG A 294 5.48 -5.60 -25.42
CA ARG A 294 6.66 -4.76 -25.31
C ARG A 294 7.50 -5.12 -24.09
N GLU A 295 6.86 -5.32 -22.94
CA GLU A 295 7.55 -5.71 -21.70
C GLU A 295 8.23 -7.08 -21.83
N ASP A 296 7.55 -8.05 -22.43
CA ASP A 296 8.13 -9.37 -22.71
C ASP A 296 9.36 -9.27 -23.62
N ILE A 297 9.32 -8.37 -24.61
CA ILE A 297 10.46 -8.12 -25.47
C ILE A 297 11.58 -7.41 -24.71
N VAL A 298 11.29 -6.39 -23.91
CA VAL A 298 12.28 -5.70 -23.08
C VAL A 298 12.99 -6.67 -22.15
N ARG A 299 12.25 -7.52 -21.42
CA ARG A 299 12.85 -8.54 -20.56
C ARG A 299 13.81 -9.46 -21.34
N ARG A 300 13.41 -9.90 -22.53
CA ARG A 300 14.27 -10.74 -23.39
C ARG A 300 15.50 -10.00 -23.89
N ILE A 301 15.40 -8.69 -24.14
CA ILE A 301 16.52 -7.80 -24.49
C ILE A 301 17.51 -7.76 -23.34
N ASP A 302 17.05 -7.49 -22.12
CA ASP A 302 17.88 -7.41 -20.92
C ASP A 302 18.59 -8.73 -20.63
N GLU A 303 17.87 -9.84 -20.66
CA GLU A 303 18.46 -11.19 -20.50
C GLU A 303 19.53 -11.51 -21.55
N LEU A 304 19.29 -11.13 -22.80
CA LEU A 304 20.24 -11.39 -23.87
C LEU A 304 21.46 -10.46 -23.80
N HIS A 305 21.25 -9.21 -23.43
CA HIS A 305 22.32 -8.23 -23.21
C HIS A 305 23.25 -8.68 -22.07
N ASP A 306 22.69 -9.15 -20.95
CA ASP A 306 23.47 -9.65 -19.82
C ASP A 306 24.27 -10.89 -20.19
N LYS A 307 23.67 -11.82 -20.95
CA LYS A 307 24.37 -13.02 -21.47
C LYS A 307 25.50 -12.65 -22.43
N ILE A 308 25.28 -11.73 -23.38
CA ILE A 308 26.32 -11.26 -24.30
C ILE A 308 27.47 -10.66 -23.51
N SER A 309 27.17 -9.79 -22.54
CA SER A 309 28.16 -9.15 -21.67
C SER A 309 28.99 -10.18 -20.86
N ALA A 310 28.35 -11.23 -20.36
CA ALA A 310 29.02 -12.32 -19.66
C ALA A 310 29.94 -13.11 -20.60
N TRP A 311 29.46 -13.52 -21.76
CA TRP A 311 30.24 -14.27 -22.75
C TRP A 311 31.44 -13.50 -23.29
N GLU A 312 31.35 -12.16 -23.45
CA GLU A 312 32.46 -11.30 -23.83
C GLU A 312 33.55 -11.25 -22.77
N ARG A 313 33.16 -11.19 -21.48
CA ARG A 313 34.13 -11.19 -20.37
C ARG A 313 34.83 -12.56 -20.22
N GLU A 314 34.06 -13.63 -20.31
CA GLU A 314 34.55 -14.99 -20.08
C GLU A 314 35.25 -15.60 -21.31
N LYS A 315 35.08 -14.99 -22.50
CA LYS A 315 35.54 -15.52 -23.78
C LYS A 315 35.09 -16.98 -24.02
N SER A 316 33.91 -17.32 -23.53
CA SER A 316 33.37 -18.67 -23.51
C SER A 316 32.66 -19.08 -24.81
N VAL A 317 32.44 -18.14 -25.72
CA VAL A 317 31.66 -18.33 -26.96
C VAL A 317 32.47 -17.90 -28.17
N SER A 318 32.23 -18.53 -29.32
CA SER A 318 32.92 -18.17 -30.56
C SER A 318 32.52 -16.76 -31.07
N ALA A 319 33.41 -16.10 -31.81
CA ALA A 319 33.11 -14.78 -32.39
C ALA A 319 31.88 -14.80 -33.31
N ALA A 320 31.67 -15.91 -34.03
CA ALA A 320 30.53 -16.07 -34.94
C ALA A 320 29.22 -16.19 -34.15
N ASP A 321 29.20 -16.97 -33.06
CA ASP A 321 28.03 -17.10 -32.19
C ASP A 321 27.71 -15.78 -31.51
N LEU A 322 28.73 -15.06 -31.02
CA LEU A 322 28.56 -13.75 -30.39
C LEU A 322 27.93 -12.75 -31.37
N GLN A 323 28.39 -12.76 -32.62
CA GLN A 323 27.82 -11.90 -33.67
C GLN A 323 26.36 -12.26 -33.97
N ALA A 324 26.01 -13.55 -34.03
CA ALA A 324 24.63 -13.99 -34.21
C ALA A 324 23.73 -13.49 -33.07
N ARG A 325 24.19 -13.57 -31.82
CA ARG A 325 23.42 -13.08 -30.65
C ARG A 325 23.25 -11.56 -30.66
N ARG A 326 24.24 -10.80 -31.10
CA ARG A 326 24.09 -9.34 -31.30
C ARG A 326 23.07 -9.01 -32.40
N GLN A 327 22.98 -9.83 -33.47
CA GLN A 327 21.92 -9.67 -34.47
C GLN A 327 20.53 -10.01 -33.91
N ASP A 328 20.43 -11.04 -33.07
CA ASP A 328 19.17 -11.36 -32.35
C ASP A 328 18.74 -10.20 -31.44
N LEU A 329 19.68 -9.59 -30.71
CA LEU A 329 19.44 -8.43 -29.87
C LEU A 329 18.90 -7.25 -30.69
N ALA A 330 19.58 -6.89 -31.78
CA ALA A 330 19.15 -5.80 -32.66
C ALA A 330 17.75 -6.04 -33.27
N ARG A 331 17.41 -7.30 -33.56
CA ARG A 331 16.07 -7.68 -34.05
C ARG A 331 14.99 -7.49 -32.94
N LEU A 332 15.28 -7.88 -31.69
CA LEU A 332 14.37 -7.65 -30.57
C LEU A 332 14.17 -6.17 -30.27
N GLU A 333 15.23 -5.37 -30.34
CA GLU A 333 15.16 -3.91 -30.21
C GLU A 333 14.28 -3.27 -31.30
N ALA A 334 14.45 -3.70 -32.55
CA ALA A 334 13.60 -3.25 -33.67
C ALA A 334 12.12 -3.67 -33.47
N GLN A 335 11.87 -4.86 -32.96
CA GLN A 335 10.50 -5.31 -32.62
C GLN A 335 9.88 -4.47 -31.50
N ARG A 336 10.64 -4.16 -30.43
CA ARG A 336 10.20 -3.28 -29.34
C ARG A 336 9.77 -1.92 -29.88
N ASP A 337 10.58 -1.33 -30.77
CA ASP A 337 10.35 0.01 -31.32
C ASP A 337 9.13 0.07 -32.27
N GLN A 338 8.70 -1.08 -32.82
CA GLN A 338 7.48 -1.18 -33.62
C GLN A 338 6.19 -1.29 -32.79
N LEU A 339 6.29 -1.51 -31.47
CA LEU A 339 5.14 -1.62 -30.57
C LEU A 339 4.76 -0.24 -30.00
N ASP A 340 4.42 0.71 -30.86
CA ASP A 340 3.93 2.01 -30.43
C ASP A 340 2.48 1.96 -29.94
N ALA A 341 2.12 2.89 -29.03
CA ALA A 341 0.76 3.00 -28.51
C ALA A 341 -0.23 3.26 -29.66
N LYS A 342 -1.29 2.48 -29.72
CA LYS A 342 -2.36 2.69 -30.71
C LYS A 342 -3.19 3.92 -30.37
N PRO A 343 -3.58 4.73 -31.38
CA PRO A 343 -4.54 5.81 -31.17
C PRO A 343 -5.91 5.20 -30.77
N PRO A 344 -6.77 5.97 -30.08
CA PRO A 344 -8.15 5.55 -29.79
C PRO A 344 -8.86 5.12 -31.08
N PRO A 345 -9.74 4.12 -31.00
CA PRO A 345 -10.49 3.68 -32.18
C PRO A 345 -11.33 4.84 -32.75
N ALA A 346 -11.43 4.92 -34.05
CA ALA A 346 -12.17 6.00 -34.72
C ALA A 346 -13.67 5.96 -34.43
N LYS A 347 -14.22 4.78 -34.14
CA LYS A 347 -15.64 4.52 -33.82
C LYS A 347 -15.79 3.60 -32.62
N GLY A 348 -16.97 3.63 -32.00
CA GLY A 348 -17.29 2.78 -30.84
C GLY A 348 -16.75 3.34 -29.52
N SER A 349 -17.27 2.83 -28.43
CA SER A 349 -16.85 3.15 -27.07
C SER A 349 -15.51 2.50 -26.76
N PHE A 350 -14.73 3.15 -25.90
CA PHE A 350 -13.40 2.66 -25.54
C PHE A 350 -13.07 2.99 -24.09
N PHE A 351 -12.06 2.31 -23.54
CA PHE A 351 -11.51 2.62 -22.23
C PHE A 351 -10.05 3.03 -22.31
N ARG A 352 -9.62 3.79 -21.30
CA ARG A 352 -8.22 3.99 -20.93
C ARG A 352 -8.00 3.50 -19.52
N TYR A 353 -6.89 2.83 -19.31
CA TYR A 353 -6.49 2.29 -18.00
C TYR A 353 -5.11 2.81 -17.64
N ALA A 354 -4.93 3.19 -16.39
CA ALA A 354 -3.64 3.58 -15.84
C ALA A 354 -3.56 3.20 -14.37
N VAL A 355 -2.36 2.94 -13.87
CA VAL A 355 -2.10 2.88 -12.44
C VAL A 355 -1.32 4.13 -12.05
N LYS A 356 -1.79 4.85 -11.05
CA LYS A 356 -1.19 6.08 -10.57
C LYS A 356 -0.76 5.94 -9.12
N GLU A 357 0.49 6.23 -8.84
CA GLU A 357 1.01 6.29 -7.49
C GLU A 357 0.39 7.45 -6.70
N VAL A 358 0.08 7.20 -5.45
CA VAL A 358 -0.36 8.22 -4.49
C VAL A 358 0.88 8.71 -3.74
N ARG A 359 1.16 10.00 -3.82
CA ARG A 359 2.38 10.61 -3.29
C ARG A 359 2.09 11.95 -2.60
N GLU A 360 2.98 12.37 -1.71
CA GLU A 360 2.94 13.67 -1.03
C GLU A 360 2.81 14.85 -2.02
N ALA A 361 3.42 14.74 -3.20
CA ALA A 361 3.34 15.76 -4.26
C ALA A 361 1.92 16.05 -4.76
N LEU A 362 0.93 15.18 -4.50
CA LEU A 362 -0.48 15.42 -4.80
C LEU A 362 -1.12 16.45 -3.84
N GLY A 363 -0.42 16.83 -2.76
CA GLY A 363 -0.94 17.69 -1.72
C GLY A 363 -1.85 16.92 -0.76
N LYS A 364 -2.55 17.65 0.11
CA LYS A 364 -3.49 17.09 1.09
C LYS A 364 -4.90 17.64 0.88
N ASP A 365 -5.91 16.80 1.04
CA ASP A 365 -7.29 17.23 1.17
C ASP A 365 -7.51 17.77 2.59
N PRO A 366 -7.84 19.07 2.78
CA PRO A 366 -7.93 19.65 4.12
C PRO A 366 -9.03 19.04 4.99
N ALA A 367 -10.13 18.56 4.41
CA ALA A 367 -11.22 17.95 5.17
C ALA A 367 -10.83 16.56 5.66
N ILE A 368 -10.18 15.77 4.82
CA ILE A 368 -9.69 14.44 5.16
C ILE A 368 -8.54 14.55 6.17
N ASP A 369 -7.61 15.48 5.99
CA ASP A 369 -6.53 15.72 6.95
C ASP A 369 -7.10 16.09 8.35
N ALA A 370 -8.16 16.92 8.40
CA ALA A 370 -8.85 17.23 9.64
C ALA A 370 -9.51 16.00 10.31
N ASP A 371 -10.13 15.11 9.54
CA ASP A 371 -10.68 13.85 10.04
C ASP A 371 -9.58 12.92 10.59
N MET A 372 -8.43 12.86 9.93
CA MET A 372 -7.28 12.10 10.39
C MET A 372 -6.69 12.68 11.69
N VAL A 373 -6.55 14.01 11.78
CA VAL A 373 -6.11 14.68 13.02
C VAL A 373 -7.09 14.41 14.17
N SER A 374 -8.40 14.45 13.89
CA SER A 374 -9.43 14.12 14.89
C SER A 374 -9.30 12.68 15.38
N TYR A 375 -9.04 11.74 14.48
CA TYR A 375 -8.77 10.33 14.81
C TYR A 375 -7.53 10.21 15.73
N TYR A 376 -6.40 10.83 15.36
CA TYR A 376 -5.18 10.74 16.16
C TYR A 376 -5.36 11.34 17.55
N ARG A 377 -6.03 12.47 17.68
CA ARG A 377 -6.35 13.07 18.99
C ARG A 377 -7.22 12.16 19.84
N ALA A 378 -8.28 11.59 19.26
CA ALA A 378 -9.18 10.71 19.98
C ALA A 378 -8.48 9.43 20.45
N VAL A 379 -7.66 8.81 19.59
CA VAL A 379 -6.85 7.63 19.95
C VAL A 379 -5.81 7.96 21.00
N ASN A 380 -5.16 9.11 20.86
CA ASN A 380 -4.15 9.59 21.81
C ASN A 380 -4.75 9.75 23.22
N ASP A 381 -5.90 10.39 23.31
CA ASP A 381 -6.61 10.59 24.58
C ASP A 381 -7.14 9.26 25.14
N HIS A 382 -7.68 8.39 24.29
CA HIS A 382 -8.14 7.06 24.70
C HIS A 382 -6.99 6.23 25.27
N ASN A 383 -5.90 6.07 24.52
CA ASN A 383 -4.78 5.22 24.90
C ASN A 383 -4.04 5.77 26.13
N ARG A 384 -3.90 7.09 26.26
CA ARG A 384 -3.36 7.71 27.47
C ARG A 384 -4.13 7.28 28.72
N ASN A 385 -5.45 7.23 28.65
CA ASN A 385 -6.29 6.85 29.77
C ASN A 385 -6.36 5.33 29.96
N ALA A 386 -6.51 4.56 28.87
CA ALA A 386 -6.63 3.10 28.93
C ALA A 386 -5.35 2.42 29.44
N PHE A 387 -4.19 3.02 29.18
CA PHE A 387 -2.88 2.48 29.59
C PHE A 387 -2.23 3.25 30.74
N ALA A 388 -2.97 4.13 31.43
CA ALA A 388 -2.42 4.95 32.50
C ALA A 388 -1.80 4.13 33.63
N ASP A 389 -2.42 3.01 33.99
CA ASP A 389 -1.98 2.13 35.07
C ASP A 389 -1.02 1.00 34.59
N ARG A 390 -0.67 0.98 33.32
CA ARG A 390 0.25 -0.04 32.77
C ARG A 390 1.70 0.31 33.10
N MET A 391 2.12 -0.02 34.30
CA MET A 391 3.48 0.21 34.76
C MET A 391 4.50 -0.66 34.02
N PRO A 392 5.72 -0.15 33.78
CA PRO A 392 6.82 -0.94 33.24
C PRO A 392 7.12 -2.14 34.15
N VAL A 393 7.35 -3.30 33.55
CA VAL A 393 7.77 -4.49 34.30
C VAL A 393 9.18 -4.25 34.84
N PRO A 394 9.41 -4.39 36.16
CA PRO A 394 10.75 -4.22 36.72
C PRO A 394 11.74 -5.24 36.15
N ALA A 395 13.00 -4.84 35.98
CA ALA A 395 14.07 -5.77 35.67
C ALA A 395 14.27 -6.73 36.85
N GLY A 396 14.49 -8.02 36.55
CA GLY A 396 14.86 -9.01 37.59
C GLY A 396 16.19 -8.66 38.27
N ALA A 397 16.46 -9.27 39.45
CA ALA A 397 17.64 -8.99 40.25
C ALA A 397 18.96 -9.14 39.45
N ASP A 398 19.02 -10.10 38.53
CA ASP A 398 20.15 -10.37 37.68
C ASP A 398 20.05 -9.81 36.26
N GLN A 399 19.04 -8.98 35.98
CA GLN A 399 18.85 -8.31 34.69
C GLN A 399 19.33 -6.86 34.75
N ALA A 400 19.84 -6.34 33.64
CA ALA A 400 20.07 -4.92 33.49
C ALA A 400 18.74 -4.21 33.16
N SER A 401 18.56 -2.99 33.69
CA SER A 401 17.45 -2.08 33.36
C SER A 401 17.92 -0.98 32.42
N TYR A 402 16.97 -0.33 31.76
CA TYR A 402 17.24 0.86 30.96
C TYR A 402 17.43 2.08 31.88
N VAL A 403 18.44 2.87 31.59
CA VAL A 403 18.84 4.01 32.45
C VAL A 403 18.69 5.37 31.76
N GLY A 404 18.47 5.34 30.45
CA GLY A 404 18.31 6.55 29.64
C GLY A 404 19.64 7.22 29.27
N ILE A 405 19.53 8.06 28.25
CA ILE A 405 20.71 8.62 27.56
C ILE A 405 21.52 9.58 28.44
N ASP A 406 20.93 10.20 29.45
CA ASP A 406 21.65 11.14 30.31
C ASP A 406 22.69 10.44 31.17
N VAL A 407 22.43 9.20 31.60
CA VAL A 407 23.43 8.35 32.29
C VAL A 407 24.60 8.03 31.35
N CYS A 408 24.30 7.66 30.11
CA CYS A 408 25.33 7.35 29.11
C CYS A 408 26.22 8.57 28.79
N SER A 409 25.58 9.73 28.71
CA SER A 409 26.23 11.00 28.32
C SER A 409 27.30 11.47 29.28
N SER A 410 27.22 11.07 30.55
CA SER A 410 28.22 11.43 31.58
C SER A 410 29.63 10.87 31.26
N CYS A 411 29.69 9.72 30.62
CA CYS A 411 30.96 9.05 30.24
C CYS A 411 31.20 9.12 28.71
N HIS A 412 30.16 9.24 27.89
CA HIS A 412 30.21 9.25 26.41
C HIS A 412 29.73 10.55 25.77
N PRO A 413 30.27 11.74 26.15
CA PRO A 413 29.74 13.03 25.65
C PRO A 413 29.93 13.20 24.14
N ALA A 414 30.98 12.66 23.54
CA ALA A 414 31.21 12.74 22.10
C ALA A 414 30.16 11.92 21.31
N ALA A 415 29.85 10.70 21.77
CA ALA A 415 28.79 9.88 21.18
C ALA A 415 27.43 10.54 21.34
N ARG A 416 27.12 11.20 22.47
CA ARG A 416 25.92 12.00 22.67
C ARG A 416 25.81 13.13 21.65
N GLN A 417 26.90 13.81 21.34
CA GLN A 417 26.91 14.88 20.36
C GLN A 417 26.57 14.37 18.96
N VAL A 418 27.09 13.20 18.55
CA VAL A 418 26.74 12.54 17.29
C VAL A 418 25.26 12.22 17.27
N TRP A 419 24.75 11.56 18.31
CA TRP A 419 23.33 11.19 18.42
C TRP A 419 22.40 12.41 18.33
N ASN A 420 22.70 13.52 18.98
CA ASN A 420 21.92 14.76 18.92
C ASN A 420 21.73 15.29 17.49
N GLY A 421 22.66 14.96 16.57
CA GLY A 421 22.58 15.33 15.15
C GLY A 421 21.71 14.39 14.31
N THR A 422 21.26 13.27 14.86
CA THR A 422 20.47 12.26 14.13
C THR A 422 18.96 12.47 14.25
N SER A 423 18.20 11.84 13.36
CA SER A 423 16.73 11.78 13.48
C SER A 423 16.27 10.98 14.70
N HIS A 424 17.08 10.06 15.20
CA HIS A 424 16.81 9.26 16.39
C HIS A 424 16.61 10.12 17.64
N ALA A 425 17.32 11.25 17.75
CA ALA A 425 17.19 12.21 18.86
C ALA A 425 15.90 13.03 18.86
N LYS A 426 15.06 12.86 17.84
CA LYS A 426 13.81 13.61 17.66
C LYS A 426 12.63 12.67 17.38
N ALA A 427 12.83 11.38 17.55
CA ALA A 427 11.85 10.38 17.16
C ALA A 427 10.52 10.55 17.91
N TYR A 428 10.55 10.75 19.22
CA TYR A 428 9.34 10.96 20.02
C TYR A 428 8.66 12.30 19.74
N ALA A 429 9.44 13.34 19.51
CA ALA A 429 8.91 14.66 19.19
C ALA A 429 8.10 14.66 17.89
N THR A 430 8.44 13.81 16.91
CA THR A 430 7.66 13.65 15.68
C THR A 430 6.26 13.08 15.95
N LEU A 431 6.11 12.26 16.97
CA LEU A 431 4.80 11.72 17.39
C LEU A 431 3.98 12.77 18.13
N SER A 432 4.57 13.44 19.13
CA SER A 432 3.85 14.38 19.98
C SER A 432 3.33 15.60 19.22
N THR A 433 4.05 16.05 18.19
CA THR A 433 3.58 17.14 17.31
C THR A 433 2.36 16.76 16.45
N GLN A 434 2.07 15.46 16.32
CA GLN A 434 0.98 14.93 15.50
C GLN A 434 -0.07 14.17 16.32
N PHE A 435 -0.05 14.27 17.64
CA PHE A 435 -0.95 13.55 18.57
C PHE A 435 -0.87 12.02 18.42
N LYS A 436 0.34 11.49 18.23
CA LYS A 436 0.59 10.06 18.01
C LYS A 436 1.45 9.41 19.11
N GLU A 437 1.80 10.15 20.16
CA GLU A 437 2.74 9.68 21.20
C GLU A 437 2.20 8.49 22.01
N PHE A 438 0.89 8.26 22.02
CA PHE A 438 0.27 7.07 22.62
C PHE A 438 -0.34 6.12 21.57
N ASN A 439 -0.05 6.33 20.29
CA ASN A 439 -0.52 5.46 19.23
C ASN A 439 0.31 4.16 19.21
N LEU A 440 -0.39 3.02 19.29
CA LEU A 440 0.23 1.69 19.39
C LEU A 440 0.95 1.24 18.10
N ASP A 441 0.65 1.88 16.96
CA ASP A 441 1.38 1.64 15.70
C ASP A 441 2.74 2.35 15.67
N CYS A 442 2.93 3.38 16.52
CA CYS A 442 4.05 4.30 16.42
C CYS A 442 5.03 4.20 17.60
N VAL A 443 4.49 4.16 18.82
CA VAL A 443 5.28 4.39 20.05
C VAL A 443 6.41 3.40 20.24
N SER A 444 6.23 2.14 19.86
CA SER A 444 7.22 1.06 20.06
C SER A 444 8.57 1.34 19.40
N CYS A 445 8.58 1.99 18.23
CA CYS A 445 9.78 2.36 17.49
C CYS A 445 10.33 3.75 17.85
N HIS A 446 9.57 4.55 18.60
CA HIS A 446 9.93 5.93 18.93
C HIS A 446 10.34 6.15 20.40
N VAL A 447 10.48 5.06 21.16
CA VAL A 447 10.94 5.07 22.55
C VAL A 447 12.00 3.99 22.79
N THR A 448 12.66 4.03 23.93
CA THR A 448 13.73 3.11 24.32
C THR A 448 13.22 2.08 25.31
N GLY A 449 13.41 0.79 25.00
CA GLY A 449 13.05 -0.30 25.91
C GLY A 449 11.54 -0.54 26.02
N TYR A 450 10.77 -0.30 24.95
CA TYR A 450 9.31 -0.50 24.94
C TYR A 450 8.94 -1.94 25.30
N GLU A 451 8.06 -2.10 26.30
CA GLU A 451 7.57 -3.39 26.85
C GLU A 451 8.71 -4.37 27.24
N LYS A 452 9.90 -3.85 27.53
CA LYS A 452 11.02 -4.66 28.04
C LYS A 452 11.14 -4.52 29.55
N PRO A 453 11.59 -5.57 30.26
CA PRO A 453 11.85 -5.46 31.69
C PRO A 453 12.83 -4.32 32.02
N GLY A 454 12.45 -3.44 32.94
CA GLY A 454 13.20 -2.24 33.31
C GLY A 454 13.20 -1.13 32.26
N GLY A 455 12.35 -1.23 31.22
CA GLY A 455 12.17 -0.23 30.19
C GLY A 455 10.93 0.63 30.40
N CYS A 456 10.15 0.88 29.34
CA CYS A 456 9.01 1.75 29.34
C CYS A 456 7.74 1.06 28.80
N THR A 457 6.59 1.69 29.01
CA THR A 457 5.30 1.34 28.39
C THR A 457 4.77 2.52 27.59
N VAL A 458 3.61 2.38 26.96
CA VAL A 458 3.02 3.43 26.10
C VAL A 458 2.85 4.76 26.84
N THR A 459 2.53 4.77 28.13
CA THR A 459 2.29 5.97 28.95
C THR A 459 3.43 6.33 29.90
N HIS A 460 4.36 5.40 30.15
CA HIS A 460 5.46 5.58 31.09
C HIS A 460 6.81 5.60 30.35
N VAL A 461 7.03 6.67 29.59
CA VAL A 461 8.21 6.85 28.72
C VAL A 461 9.23 7.86 29.26
N THR A 462 8.99 8.45 30.43
CA THR A 462 9.84 9.53 30.98
C THR A 462 11.31 9.09 31.08
N GLY A 463 12.21 9.85 30.46
CA GLY A 463 13.63 9.55 30.38
C GLY A 463 14.00 8.52 29.30
N LEU A 464 13.03 7.85 28.67
CA LEU A 464 13.24 6.83 27.63
C LEU A 464 12.58 7.22 26.30
N GLN A 465 12.17 8.47 26.13
CA GLN A 465 11.72 9.01 24.83
C GLN A 465 12.87 8.98 23.83
N ASP A 466 12.53 8.91 22.55
CA ASP A 466 13.48 8.82 21.44
C ASP A 466 14.18 7.45 21.32
N VAL A 467 14.85 7.24 20.20
CA VAL A 467 15.68 6.06 19.94
C VAL A 467 17.06 6.33 20.52
N GLN A 468 17.24 5.98 21.81
CA GLN A 468 18.47 6.26 22.54
C GLN A 468 19.51 5.15 22.38
N CYS A 469 20.67 5.33 23.01
CA CYS A 469 21.81 4.39 22.92
C CYS A 469 21.42 2.94 23.23
N GLU A 470 20.57 2.73 24.23
CA GLU A 470 20.17 1.41 24.73
C GLU A 470 19.27 0.62 23.78
N VAL A 471 18.69 1.26 22.74
CA VAL A 471 17.95 0.52 21.69
C VAL A 471 18.90 -0.40 20.91
N CYS A 472 20.10 0.07 20.64
CA CYS A 472 21.13 -0.68 19.91
C CYS A 472 22.07 -1.43 20.86
N HIS A 473 22.47 -0.79 21.97
CA HIS A 473 23.50 -1.31 22.88
C HIS A 473 22.94 -2.19 23.99
N GLY A 474 21.62 -2.26 24.15
CA GLY A 474 20.96 -2.98 25.25
C GLY A 474 20.93 -2.18 26.56
N PRO A 475 20.22 -2.71 27.60
CA PRO A 475 20.01 -2.01 28.87
C PRO A 475 21.32 -1.80 29.62
N GLY A 476 21.59 -0.56 30.03
CA GLY A 476 22.91 -0.07 30.47
C GLY A 476 23.17 -0.06 31.97
N SER A 477 22.20 -0.39 32.85
CA SER A 477 22.35 -0.18 34.29
C SER A 477 23.57 -0.90 34.90
N LYS A 478 23.85 -2.12 34.49
CA LYS A 478 25.01 -2.89 34.98
C LYS A 478 26.33 -2.31 34.49
N HIS A 479 26.39 -1.89 33.23
CA HIS A 479 27.55 -1.21 32.67
C HIS A 479 27.82 0.13 33.38
N ALA A 480 26.78 0.93 33.60
CA ALA A 480 26.88 2.19 34.32
C ALA A 480 27.39 2.00 35.76
N ALA A 481 27.03 0.90 36.44
CA ALA A 481 27.51 0.55 37.76
C ALA A 481 28.96 0.01 37.75
N LYS A 482 29.42 -0.58 36.63
CA LYS A 482 30.78 -1.12 36.47
C LYS A 482 31.33 -0.79 35.08
N PRO A 483 31.72 0.46 34.83
CA PRO A 483 32.10 0.94 33.47
C PRO A 483 33.39 0.27 32.92
N SER A 484 34.21 -0.30 33.78
CA SER A 484 35.43 -1.01 33.39
C SER A 484 35.21 -2.39 32.78
N ASP A 485 33.97 -2.90 32.82
CA ASP A 485 33.61 -4.21 32.30
C ASP A 485 32.80 -4.06 31.00
N PRO A 486 33.44 -4.14 29.82
CA PRO A 486 32.78 -3.94 28.54
C PRO A 486 31.82 -5.09 28.17
N SER A 487 31.87 -6.22 28.86
CA SER A 487 30.99 -7.36 28.62
C SER A 487 29.53 -7.13 29.09
N LEU A 488 29.31 -6.08 29.89
CA LEU A 488 28.01 -5.75 30.48
C LEU A 488 27.11 -4.93 29.53
N ILE A 489 27.57 -4.64 28.31
CA ILE A 489 26.84 -3.91 27.29
C ILE A 489 27.27 -4.36 25.88
N ILE A 490 26.44 -4.20 24.89
CA ILE A 490 26.81 -4.51 23.50
C ILE A 490 27.67 -3.36 22.95
N GLY A 491 28.98 -3.56 22.87
CA GLY A 491 29.94 -2.53 22.41
C GLY A 491 29.79 -2.20 20.93
N ALA A 492 29.52 -3.21 20.09
CA ALA A 492 29.33 -3.08 18.65
C ALA A 492 28.02 -3.79 18.24
N PRO A 493 26.89 -3.07 18.18
CA PRO A 493 25.62 -3.64 17.76
C PRO A 493 25.68 -4.14 16.31
N ALA A 494 25.05 -5.29 16.06
CA ALA A 494 24.93 -5.82 14.70
C ALA A 494 24.03 -4.88 13.85
N PRO A 495 24.35 -4.65 12.57
CA PRO A 495 23.49 -3.85 11.69
C PRO A 495 22.03 -4.33 11.62
N SER A 496 21.81 -5.63 11.79
CA SER A 496 20.45 -6.22 11.83
C SER A 496 19.58 -5.68 12.96
N SER A 497 20.16 -5.08 14.02
CA SER A 497 19.38 -4.44 15.09
C SER A 497 18.50 -3.28 14.58
N CYS A 498 18.90 -2.62 13.48
CA CYS A 498 18.11 -1.59 12.83
C CYS A 498 16.75 -2.11 12.34
N LEU A 499 16.70 -3.40 11.95
CA LEU A 499 15.49 -4.01 11.38
C LEU A 499 14.39 -4.25 12.41
N GLN A 500 14.61 -3.96 13.69
CA GLN A 500 13.55 -3.96 14.71
C GLN A 500 12.54 -2.84 14.48
N CYS A 501 12.95 -1.75 13.82
CA CYS A 501 12.10 -0.60 13.50
C CYS A 501 12.07 -0.28 11.99
N HIS A 502 13.18 -0.52 11.28
CA HIS A 502 13.29 -0.26 9.85
C HIS A 502 12.96 -1.51 9.03
N HIS A 503 11.68 -1.89 9.02
CA HIS A 503 11.11 -3.03 8.27
C HIS A 503 9.79 -2.62 7.62
N SER A 504 9.29 -3.44 6.70
CA SER A 504 7.95 -3.24 6.12
C SER A 504 6.87 -3.26 7.21
N PRO A 505 5.82 -2.44 7.09
CA PRO A 505 5.50 -1.53 5.98
C PRO A 505 6.22 -0.17 6.06
N HIS A 506 7.00 0.08 7.13
CA HIS A 506 7.58 1.40 7.40
C HIS A 506 8.73 1.75 6.46
N VAL A 507 9.51 0.78 6.03
CA VAL A 507 10.61 0.94 5.05
C VAL A 507 10.73 -0.32 4.21
N GLU A 508 10.56 -0.20 2.88
CA GLU A 508 10.62 -1.38 2.01
C GLU A 508 12.04 -1.87 1.72
N GLN A 509 12.95 -0.94 1.53
CA GLN A 509 14.35 -1.24 1.20
C GLN A 509 15.27 -0.48 2.15
N PHE A 510 15.60 -1.10 3.26
CA PHE A 510 16.55 -0.57 4.23
C PHE A 510 17.81 -1.44 4.24
N ASP A 511 18.93 -0.87 3.80
CA ASP A 511 20.24 -1.50 3.93
C ASP A 511 20.89 -1.03 5.26
N PRO A 512 20.82 -1.82 6.32
CA PRO A 512 21.35 -1.40 7.61
C PRO A 512 22.87 -1.20 7.59
N VAL A 513 23.61 -1.90 6.74
CA VAL A 513 25.07 -1.74 6.62
C VAL A 513 25.41 -0.39 5.97
N ALA A 514 24.75 -0.07 4.86
CA ALA A 514 24.96 1.20 4.18
C ALA A 514 24.52 2.41 5.02
N ARG A 515 23.47 2.24 5.86
CA ARG A 515 22.90 3.32 6.69
C ARG A 515 23.61 3.53 8.03
N MET A 516 24.43 2.57 8.49
CA MET A 516 25.22 2.72 9.72
C MET A 516 26.05 4.01 9.75
N LYS A 517 26.58 4.46 8.60
CA LYS A 517 27.34 5.72 8.50
C LYS A 517 26.57 6.97 8.97
N ASP A 518 25.23 6.92 8.93
CA ASP A 518 24.38 8.07 9.26
C ASP A 518 24.26 8.28 10.78
N ILE A 519 24.65 7.27 11.58
CA ILE A 519 24.63 7.30 13.04
C ILE A 519 26.02 7.21 13.66
N LEU A 520 27.06 7.02 12.85
CA LEU A 520 28.46 6.97 13.31
C LEU A 520 29.14 8.33 13.14
N GLY A 521 30.09 8.62 14.01
CA GLY A 521 30.86 9.86 14.00
C GLY A 521 32.01 9.88 15.01
N PRO A 522 32.74 11.01 15.15
CA PRO A 522 33.84 11.13 16.09
C PRO A 522 33.41 10.82 17.53
N GLY A 523 34.04 9.81 18.14
CA GLY A 523 33.66 9.32 19.47
C GLY A 523 32.47 8.37 19.52
N HIS A 524 31.86 8.08 18.35
CA HIS A 524 30.85 7.05 18.17
C HIS A 524 31.18 6.23 16.94
N GLY A 525 31.93 5.15 17.10
CA GLY A 525 32.37 4.28 16.02
C GLY A 525 33.48 4.84 15.12
N MET A 526 33.88 6.11 15.31
CA MET A 526 35.02 6.75 14.64
C MET A 526 35.95 7.39 15.63
N PRO A 527 37.26 7.47 15.34
CA PRO A 527 38.22 8.18 16.20
C PRO A 527 37.81 9.64 16.41
N VAL A 528 37.98 10.15 17.61
CA VAL A 528 37.94 11.61 17.87
C VAL A 528 39.22 12.19 17.25
N LYS A 529 39.08 13.11 16.31
CA LYS A 529 40.20 13.81 15.68
C LYS A 529 40.89 14.75 16.67
#